data_82863af3329448c0eeebbc57fec88e35
#
_entry.id   82863af3329448c0eeebbc57fec88e35
#
_cell.length_a   1.000
_cell.length_b   1.000
_cell.length_c   1.000
_cell.angle_alpha   90.00
_cell.angle_beta   90.00
_cell.angle_gamma   90.00
#
_symmetry.space_group_name_H-M   'P 1'
#
loop_
_entity.id
_entity.type
_entity.pdbx_description
1 polymer ?
#
loop_
_entity_poly.entity_id
_entity_poly.type
_entity_poly.pdbx_seq_one_letter_code
_entity_poly.pdbx_strand_id
1 'polypeptide(L)'
;MNDYKYILKRAFRVSIGLFIFLALVQPFGMNEIDEWSGDSHIMHSLLHSLLAFFVALFSLLVAKFVFGDKEKHTSSLRLFLGHEAIYYSVNAPVLAFLLLAFDGWFYTRHWELYFYIDGHFTLEKMLWMCGNVASVTVFVFLFAFYGFINYHLRRELDDVKTINALLEKRQEELFQENEDGDEVGEKSVTVVIEGLGQGARLEIDPSNILYVESMANYADICYISENETRHTTLRITLKQIKETLSDFGYIVQCHRGFLININFVESMTAHNPGYQLQLFGVEKQLPVSRANNDVIKSALSEK
;
A
#
# COMPACT_ATOMS: atom_id res chain seq x y z
N MET A 1 -6.97 -0.15 18.48
CA MET A 1 -7.99 -1.17 18.16
C MET A 1 -7.84 -1.77 16.75
N ASN A 2 -7.30 -1.06 15.75
CA ASN A 2 -7.09 -1.59 14.40
C ASN A 2 -6.00 -2.66 14.25
N ASP A 3 -4.99 -2.68 15.12
CA ASP A 3 -3.78 -3.51 14.98
C ASP A 3 -4.04 -4.98 15.23
N TYR A 4 -4.74 -5.29 16.31
CA TYR A 4 -5.12 -6.67 16.62
C TYR A 4 -6.07 -7.26 15.57
N LYS A 5 -6.92 -6.43 14.97
CA LYS A 5 -7.80 -6.84 13.88
C LYS A 5 -6.99 -7.20 12.61
N TYR A 6 -5.90 -6.47 12.33
CA TYR A 6 -4.99 -6.80 11.25
C TYR A 6 -4.26 -8.12 11.49
N ILE A 7 -3.68 -8.30 12.68
CA ILE A 7 -2.98 -9.54 13.08
C ILE A 7 -3.92 -10.73 12.97
N LEU A 8 -5.15 -10.62 13.49
CA LEU A 8 -6.15 -11.67 13.41
C LEU A 8 -6.51 -12.03 11.96
N LYS A 9 -6.73 -11.02 11.11
CA LYS A 9 -7.00 -11.24 9.68
C LYS A 9 -5.82 -11.89 8.95
N ARG A 10 -4.59 -11.57 9.33
CA ARG A 10 -3.38 -12.15 8.75
C ARG A 10 -3.25 -13.63 9.15
N ALA A 11 -3.37 -13.94 10.45
CA ALA A 11 -3.35 -15.32 10.94
C ALA A 11 -4.45 -16.18 10.28
N PHE A 12 -5.65 -15.63 10.14
CA PHE A 12 -6.78 -16.30 9.49
C PHE A 12 -6.52 -16.59 8.01
N ARG A 13 -5.92 -15.65 7.27
CA ARG A 13 -5.54 -15.88 5.85
C ARG A 13 -4.50 -16.99 5.71
N VAL A 14 -3.49 -17.02 6.58
CA VAL A 14 -2.47 -18.09 6.59
C VAL A 14 -3.11 -19.44 6.85
N SER A 15 -4.01 -19.52 7.83
CA SER A 15 -4.73 -20.75 8.17
C SER A 15 -5.62 -21.25 7.03
N ILE A 16 -6.39 -20.36 6.38
CA ILE A 16 -7.20 -20.73 5.21
C ILE A 16 -6.32 -21.22 4.05
N GLY A 17 -5.22 -20.52 3.77
CA GLY A 17 -4.28 -20.92 2.72
C GLY A 17 -3.72 -22.33 2.99
N LEU A 18 -3.33 -22.61 4.22
CA LEU A 18 -2.86 -23.91 4.63
C LEU A 18 -3.97 -24.99 4.51
N PHE A 19 -5.19 -24.69 4.96
CA PHE A 19 -6.32 -25.58 4.82
C PHE A 19 -6.56 -26.00 3.37
N ILE A 20 -6.63 -25.02 2.47
CA ILE A 20 -6.82 -25.27 1.04
C ILE A 20 -5.68 -26.15 0.48
N PHE A 21 -4.43 -25.82 0.86
CA PHE A 21 -3.27 -26.58 0.41
C PHE A 21 -3.33 -28.03 0.90
N LEU A 22 -3.56 -28.25 2.19
CA LEU A 22 -3.63 -29.60 2.77
C LEU A 22 -4.79 -30.42 2.22
N ALA A 23 -5.95 -29.78 2.02
CA ALA A 23 -7.13 -30.46 1.47
C ALA A 23 -6.96 -30.87 0.00
N LEU A 24 -6.19 -30.10 -0.80
CA LEU A 24 -6.00 -30.37 -2.22
C LEU A 24 -4.77 -31.23 -2.51
N VAL A 25 -3.66 -30.96 -1.84
CA VAL A 25 -2.35 -31.58 -2.15
C VAL A 25 -2.08 -32.83 -1.33
N GLN A 26 -2.67 -32.91 -0.13
CA GLN A 26 -2.50 -34.03 0.81
C GLN A 26 -1.02 -34.45 1.03
N PRO A 27 -0.14 -33.47 1.40
CA PRO A 27 1.26 -33.76 1.64
C PRO A 27 1.43 -34.67 2.89
N PHE A 28 2.63 -35.12 3.15
CA PHE A 28 3.03 -35.87 4.36
C PHE A 28 2.39 -37.26 4.52
N GLY A 29 1.90 -37.87 3.44
CA GLY A 29 1.24 -39.17 3.53
C GLY A 29 -0.13 -39.12 4.23
N MET A 30 -0.83 -37.98 4.14
CA MET A 30 -2.15 -37.81 4.77
C MET A 30 -3.17 -38.88 4.34
N ASN A 31 -3.03 -39.41 3.12
CA ASN A 31 -3.88 -40.52 2.65
C ASN A 31 -3.69 -41.80 3.49
N GLU A 32 -2.44 -42.08 3.91
CA GLU A 32 -2.14 -43.22 4.76
C GLU A 32 -2.69 -43.03 6.18
N ILE A 33 -2.68 -41.78 6.67
CA ILE A 33 -3.24 -41.43 7.98
C ILE A 33 -4.75 -41.60 8.00
N ASP A 34 -5.45 -41.26 6.92
CA ASP A 34 -6.89 -41.44 6.77
C ASP A 34 -7.31 -42.93 6.86
N GLU A 35 -6.53 -43.81 6.22
CA GLU A 35 -6.76 -45.28 6.31
C GLU A 35 -6.58 -45.81 7.73
N TRP A 36 -5.66 -45.22 8.50
CA TRP A 36 -5.35 -45.65 9.87
C TRP A 36 -6.28 -45.09 10.94
N SER A 37 -6.70 -43.84 10.79
CA SER A 37 -7.51 -43.16 11.80
C SER A 37 -9.01 -43.34 11.59
N GLY A 38 -9.44 -43.67 10.37
CA GLY A 38 -10.85 -43.70 9.97
C GLY A 38 -11.49 -42.32 9.85
N ASP A 39 -10.71 -41.23 10.04
CA ASP A 39 -11.15 -39.85 9.88
C ASP A 39 -10.99 -39.39 8.43
N SER A 40 -11.77 -38.40 7.99
CA SER A 40 -11.61 -37.87 6.64
C SER A 40 -10.42 -36.92 6.57
N HIS A 41 -9.69 -36.90 5.42
CA HIS A 41 -8.60 -35.95 5.15
C HIS A 41 -9.02 -34.50 5.34
N ILE A 42 -10.30 -34.18 5.20
CA ILE A 42 -10.85 -32.83 5.45
C ILE A 42 -10.76 -32.47 6.94
N MET A 43 -11.07 -33.41 7.82
CA MET A 43 -10.95 -33.22 9.27
C MET A 43 -9.50 -33.00 9.69
N HIS A 44 -8.56 -33.79 9.16
CA HIS A 44 -7.13 -33.61 9.38
C HIS A 44 -6.65 -32.25 8.92
N SER A 45 -7.00 -31.86 7.69
CA SER A 45 -6.66 -30.57 7.13
C SER A 45 -7.22 -29.41 7.97
N LEU A 46 -8.40 -29.55 8.52
CA LEU A 46 -9.05 -28.57 9.40
C LEU A 46 -8.31 -28.44 10.74
N LEU A 47 -7.95 -29.57 11.38
CA LEU A 47 -7.22 -29.56 12.65
C LEU A 47 -5.81 -28.94 12.49
N HIS A 48 -5.10 -29.31 11.41
CA HIS A 48 -3.78 -28.76 11.12
C HIS A 48 -3.85 -27.25 10.82
N SER A 49 -4.87 -26.81 10.08
CA SER A 49 -5.06 -25.39 9.80
C SER A 49 -5.44 -24.59 11.04
N LEU A 50 -6.18 -25.20 11.96
CA LEU A 50 -6.51 -24.58 13.25
C LEU A 50 -5.25 -24.43 14.12
N LEU A 51 -4.40 -25.46 14.18
CA LEU A 51 -3.10 -25.38 14.86
C LEU A 51 -2.23 -24.28 14.24
N ALA A 52 -2.14 -24.22 12.92
CA ALA A 52 -1.41 -23.18 12.20
C ALA A 52 -1.95 -21.79 12.49
N PHE A 53 -3.26 -21.63 12.66
CA PHE A 53 -3.87 -20.35 13.06
C PHE A 53 -3.32 -19.89 14.41
N PHE A 54 -3.29 -20.74 15.42
CA PHE A 54 -2.79 -20.37 16.75
C PHE A 54 -1.29 -20.09 16.74
N VAL A 55 -0.50 -20.87 16.00
CA VAL A 55 0.94 -20.63 15.86
C VAL A 55 1.21 -19.31 15.15
N ALA A 56 0.51 -19.02 14.06
CA ALA A 56 0.64 -17.76 13.33
C ALA A 56 0.19 -16.57 14.19
N LEU A 57 -0.92 -16.71 14.91
CA LEU A 57 -1.42 -15.67 15.80
C LEU A 57 -0.41 -15.36 16.92
N PHE A 58 0.10 -16.38 17.59
CA PHE A 58 1.10 -16.24 18.63
C PHE A 58 2.38 -15.58 18.11
N SER A 59 2.90 -16.07 17.00
CA SER A 59 4.10 -15.55 16.35
C SER A 59 3.96 -14.07 15.94
N LEU A 60 2.81 -13.67 15.38
CA LEU A 60 2.53 -12.29 15.01
C LEU A 60 2.39 -11.37 16.24
N LEU A 61 1.82 -11.87 17.33
CA LEU A 61 1.75 -11.15 18.61
C LEU A 61 3.16 -10.93 19.21
N VAL A 62 4.00 -11.97 19.17
CA VAL A 62 5.41 -11.86 19.60
C VAL A 62 6.17 -10.88 18.73
N ALA A 63 6.02 -10.97 17.41
CA ALA A 63 6.64 -10.03 16.46
C ALA A 63 6.23 -8.58 16.75
N LYS A 64 4.95 -8.34 17.00
CA LYS A 64 4.46 -7.01 17.41
C LYS A 64 5.08 -6.53 18.71
N PHE A 65 5.19 -7.40 19.70
CA PHE A 65 5.79 -7.06 20.99
C PHE A 65 7.28 -6.70 20.89
N VAL A 66 8.03 -7.44 20.04
CA VAL A 66 9.48 -7.27 19.87
C VAL A 66 9.82 -6.09 18.95
N PHE A 67 9.12 -5.95 17.83
CA PHE A 67 9.46 -4.99 16.76
C PHE A 67 8.57 -3.73 16.74
N GLY A 68 7.48 -3.71 17.50
CA GLY A 68 6.53 -2.60 17.54
C GLY A 68 5.72 -2.43 16.24
N ASP A 69 5.10 -1.25 16.07
CA ASP A 69 4.18 -0.96 14.96
C ASP A 69 4.83 -0.64 13.60
N LYS A 70 6.13 -0.87 13.44
CA LYS A 70 6.86 -0.56 12.20
C LYS A 70 6.38 -1.34 10.98
N GLU A 71 5.66 -2.43 11.19
CA GLU A 71 5.15 -3.31 10.11
C GLU A 71 3.99 -2.69 9.30
N LYS A 72 3.26 -1.71 9.86
CA LYS A 72 2.03 -1.18 9.26
C LYS A 72 2.20 -0.28 8.05
N HIS A 73 3.33 0.39 7.93
CA HIS A 73 3.56 1.43 6.93
C HIS A 73 4.51 1.02 5.81
N THR A 74 4.77 -0.27 5.66
CA THR A 74 5.66 -0.74 4.60
C THR A 74 4.92 -0.71 3.26
N SER A 75 4.99 0.44 2.59
CA SER A 75 4.55 0.58 1.20
C SER A 75 5.56 -0.01 0.20
N SER A 76 6.76 -0.36 0.66
CA SER A 76 7.82 -0.90 -0.18
C SER A 76 7.72 -2.42 -0.29
N LEU A 77 7.57 -2.92 -1.52
CA LEU A 77 7.60 -4.35 -1.83
C LEU A 77 8.86 -5.05 -1.29
N ARG A 78 10.02 -4.39 -1.35
CA ARG A 78 11.30 -4.95 -0.85
C ARG A 78 11.29 -5.20 0.65
N LEU A 79 10.74 -4.26 1.42
CA LEU A 79 10.62 -4.42 2.87
C LEU A 79 9.60 -5.50 3.22
N PHE A 80 8.47 -5.56 2.50
CA PHE A 80 7.50 -6.64 2.65
C PHE A 80 8.14 -8.00 2.40
N LEU A 81 8.82 -8.20 1.27
CA LEU A 81 9.49 -9.45 0.94
C LEU A 81 10.55 -9.83 1.98
N GLY A 82 11.32 -8.85 2.48
CA GLY A 82 12.29 -9.08 3.55
C GLY A 82 11.66 -9.55 4.85
N HIS A 83 10.60 -8.91 5.30
CA HIS A 83 9.85 -9.30 6.51
C HIS A 83 9.20 -10.68 6.35
N GLU A 84 8.56 -10.95 5.21
CA GLU A 84 7.94 -12.24 4.94
C GLU A 84 8.99 -13.35 4.87
N ALA A 85 10.14 -13.10 4.23
CA ALA A 85 11.23 -14.08 4.18
C ALA A 85 11.72 -14.45 5.58
N ILE A 86 11.96 -13.46 6.45
CA ILE A 86 12.37 -13.70 7.85
C ILE A 86 11.26 -14.44 8.61
N TYR A 87 10.02 -13.96 8.48
CA TYR A 87 8.86 -14.56 9.15
C TYR A 87 8.72 -16.04 8.79
N TYR A 88 8.71 -16.39 7.49
CA TYR A 88 8.55 -17.77 7.06
C TYR A 88 9.77 -18.63 7.32
N SER A 89 10.99 -18.08 7.25
CA SER A 89 12.22 -18.83 7.59
C SER A 89 12.23 -19.31 9.05
N VAL A 90 11.61 -18.54 9.95
CA VAL A 90 11.53 -18.92 11.38
C VAL A 90 10.28 -19.77 11.65
N ASN A 91 9.14 -19.36 11.13
CA ASN A 91 7.87 -20.00 11.50
C ASN A 91 7.59 -21.31 10.76
N ALA A 92 8.05 -21.47 9.52
CA ALA A 92 7.78 -22.69 8.77
C ALA A 92 8.42 -23.94 9.39
N PRO A 93 9.69 -23.94 9.80
CA PRO A 93 10.28 -25.06 10.53
C PRO A 93 9.57 -25.37 11.85
N VAL A 94 9.21 -24.33 12.62
CA VAL A 94 8.50 -24.48 13.89
C VAL A 94 7.12 -25.08 13.67
N LEU A 95 6.38 -24.54 12.71
CA LEU A 95 5.05 -25.06 12.37
C LEU A 95 5.12 -26.50 11.86
N ALA A 96 6.07 -26.82 10.97
CA ALA A 96 6.27 -28.17 10.47
C ALA A 96 6.56 -29.15 11.62
N PHE A 97 7.47 -28.78 12.52
CA PHE A 97 7.77 -29.59 13.70
C PHE A 97 6.53 -29.81 14.58
N LEU A 98 5.74 -28.77 14.84
CA LEU A 98 4.51 -28.87 15.64
C LEU A 98 3.44 -29.72 14.97
N LEU A 99 3.29 -29.62 13.63
CA LEU A 99 2.36 -30.45 12.87
C LEU A 99 2.77 -31.92 12.93
N LEU A 100 4.05 -32.23 12.73
CA LEU A 100 4.58 -33.57 12.84
C LEU A 100 4.45 -34.14 14.26
N ALA A 101 4.71 -33.30 15.28
CA ALA A 101 4.53 -33.67 16.66
C ALA A 101 3.06 -33.98 16.99
N PHE A 102 2.15 -33.18 16.44
CA PHE A 102 0.72 -33.40 16.59
C PHE A 102 0.29 -34.71 15.94
N ASP A 103 0.73 -34.99 14.71
CA ASP A 103 0.43 -36.24 14.01
C ASP A 103 1.01 -37.44 14.73
N GLY A 104 2.27 -37.38 15.14
CA GLY A 104 2.93 -38.44 15.90
C GLY A 104 2.27 -38.75 17.24
N TRP A 105 1.75 -37.71 17.91
CA TRP A 105 1.09 -37.86 19.21
C TRP A 105 -0.37 -38.31 19.08
N PHE A 106 -1.13 -37.71 18.18
CA PHE A 106 -2.58 -37.92 18.10
C PHE A 106 -2.99 -39.10 17.25
N TYR A 107 -2.32 -39.30 16.11
CA TYR A 107 -2.75 -40.28 15.13
C TYR A 107 -1.91 -41.57 15.14
N THR A 108 -0.60 -41.44 15.01
CA THR A 108 0.24 -42.62 14.81
C THR A 108 0.83 -43.19 16.10
N ARG A 109 0.99 -42.33 17.13
CA ARG A 109 1.78 -42.59 18.35
C ARG A 109 3.22 -43.09 18.10
N HIS A 110 3.69 -42.98 16.85
CA HIS A 110 4.99 -43.42 16.37
C HIS A 110 5.73 -42.31 15.64
N TRP A 111 6.54 -41.54 16.34
CA TRP A 111 7.44 -40.54 15.79
C TRP A 111 8.40 -41.11 14.74
N GLU A 112 8.73 -42.38 14.89
CA GLU A 112 9.70 -43.10 14.10
C GLU A 112 9.31 -43.16 12.62
N LEU A 113 8.01 -43.16 12.31
CA LEU A 113 7.51 -43.25 10.94
C LEU A 113 7.92 -42.11 10.03
N TYR A 114 8.20 -40.93 10.61
CA TYR A 114 8.54 -39.75 9.82
C TYR A 114 10.03 -39.60 9.47
N PHE A 115 10.91 -40.27 10.24
CA PHE A 115 12.35 -40.10 10.09
C PHE A 115 13.09 -41.44 9.89
N TYR A 116 12.44 -42.54 10.15
CA TYR A 116 13.06 -43.86 10.13
C TYR A 116 12.35 -44.81 9.16
N ILE A 117 13.14 -45.64 8.47
CA ILE A 117 12.68 -46.79 7.73
C ILE A 117 13.33 -47.99 8.40
N ASP A 118 12.54 -49.00 8.80
CA ASP A 118 13.03 -50.21 9.47
C ASP A 118 13.94 -49.93 10.68
N GLY A 119 13.64 -48.89 11.44
CA GLY A 119 14.41 -48.49 12.63
C GLY A 119 15.71 -47.74 12.35
N HIS A 120 15.98 -47.39 11.09
CA HIS A 120 17.16 -46.62 10.71
C HIS A 120 16.77 -45.23 10.18
N PHE A 121 17.48 -44.18 10.65
CA PHE A 121 17.35 -42.86 10.11
C PHE A 121 17.82 -42.81 8.67
N THR A 122 16.98 -42.31 7.76
CA THR A 122 17.28 -42.23 6.34
C THR A 122 17.30 -40.79 5.84
N LEU A 123 18.36 -40.43 5.11
CA LEU A 123 18.49 -39.15 4.46
C LEU A 123 17.36 -38.90 3.46
N GLU A 124 16.88 -39.92 2.81
CA GLU A 124 15.78 -39.87 1.83
C GLU A 124 14.49 -39.32 2.47
N LYS A 125 14.08 -39.88 3.62
CA LYS A 125 12.89 -39.39 4.34
C LYS A 125 13.09 -37.96 4.83
N MET A 126 14.27 -37.64 5.32
CA MET A 126 14.57 -36.25 5.72
C MET A 126 14.43 -35.27 4.55
N LEU A 127 14.98 -35.62 3.38
CA LEU A 127 14.87 -34.76 2.16
C LEU A 127 13.41 -34.67 1.69
N TRP A 128 12.67 -35.75 1.75
CA TRP A 128 11.23 -35.78 1.44
C TRP A 128 10.45 -34.85 2.38
N MET A 129 10.72 -34.88 3.66
CA MET A 129 10.11 -34.01 4.66
C MET A 129 10.47 -32.55 4.40
N CYS A 130 11.74 -32.23 4.13
CA CYS A 130 12.17 -30.88 3.78
C CYS A 130 11.45 -30.36 2.52
N GLY A 131 11.25 -31.23 1.52
CA GLY A 131 10.50 -30.92 0.30
C GLY A 131 9.05 -30.56 0.60
N ASN A 132 8.37 -31.34 1.45
CA ASN A 132 6.99 -31.07 1.85
C ASN A 132 6.88 -29.76 2.65
N VAL A 133 7.76 -29.53 3.62
CA VAL A 133 7.79 -28.26 4.39
C VAL A 133 8.01 -27.07 3.46
N ALA A 134 8.95 -27.20 2.50
CA ALA A 134 9.21 -26.16 1.53
C ALA A 134 7.98 -25.89 0.65
N SER A 135 7.28 -26.93 0.17
CA SER A 135 6.08 -26.77 -0.66
C SER A 135 4.94 -26.06 0.08
N VAL A 136 4.69 -26.43 1.34
CA VAL A 136 3.72 -25.76 2.22
C VAL A 136 4.10 -24.30 2.40
N THR A 137 5.38 -24.03 2.70
CA THR A 137 5.87 -22.69 2.94
C THR A 137 5.72 -21.80 1.70
N VAL A 138 6.08 -22.30 0.51
CA VAL A 138 5.93 -21.57 -0.75
C VAL A 138 4.46 -21.27 -1.04
N PHE A 139 3.57 -22.25 -0.85
CA PHE A 139 2.14 -22.06 -1.08
C PHE A 139 1.56 -20.98 -0.14
N VAL A 140 1.84 -21.07 1.16
CA VAL A 140 1.37 -20.08 2.13
C VAL A 140 1.96 -18.69 1.85
N PHE A 141 3.22 -18.61 1.45
CA PHE A 141 3.85 -17.36 1.03
C PHE A 141 3.15 -16.75 -0.18
N LEU A 142 2.88 -17.54 -1.24
CA LEU A 142 2.17 -17.04 -2.43
C LEU A 142 0.77 -16.53 -2.09
N PHE A 143 0.08 -17.21 -1.19
CA PHE A 143 -1.24 -16.79 -0.74
C PHE A 143 -1.18 -15.47 0.07
N ALA A 144 -0.19 -15.33 0.95
CA ALA A 144 0.05 -14.08 1.69
C ALA A 144 0.45 -12.93 0.76
N PHE A 145 1.30 -13.21 -0.23
CA PHE A 145 1.73 -12.25 -1.25
C PHE A 145 0.57 -11.76 -2.11
N TYR A 146 -0.29 -12.67 -2.56
CA TYR A 146 -1.53 -12.33 -3.25
C TYR A 146 -2.41 -11.40 -2.40
N GLY A 147 -2.58 -11.73 -1.12
CA GLY A 147 -3.33 -10.89 -0.18
C GLY A 147 -2.73 -9.49 0.00
N PHE A 148 -1.40 -9.39 0.01
CA PHE A 148 -0.68 -8.12 0.09
C PHE A 148 -0.92 -7.27 -1.16
N ILE A 149 -0.73 -7.85 -2.35
CA ILE A 149 -0.95 -7.13 -3.62
C ILE A 149 -2.39 -6.64 -3.73
N ASN A 150 -3.37 -7.51 -3.47
CA ASN A 150 -4.79 -7.11 -3.52
C ASN A 150 -5.12 -5.98 -2.53
N TYR A 151 -4.54 -6.02 -1.33
CA TYR A 151 -4.74 -4.95 -0.35
C TYR A 151 -4.21 -3.60 -0.86
N HIS A 152 -2.98 -3.60 -1.44
CA HIS A 152 -2.38 -2.37 -1.97
C HIS A 152 -3.13 -1.84 -3.19
N LEU A 153 -3.49 -2.72 -4.14
CA LEU A 153 -4.27 -2.33 -5.32
C LEU A 153 -5.63 -1.73 -4.94
N ARG A 154 -6.34 -2.36 -4.01
CA ARG A 154 -7.63 -1.83 -3.53
C ARG A 154 -7.47 -0.46 -2.88
N ARG A 155 -6.45 -0.29 -2.06
CA ARG A 155 -6.17 0.99 -1.42
C ARG A 155 -5.87 2.10 -2.44
N GLU A 156 -5.03 1.81 -3.44
CA GLU A 156 -4.73 2.77 -4.51
C GLU A 156 -6.00 3.13 -5.31
N LEU A 157 -6.84 2.15 -5.62
CA LEU A 157 -8.12 2.39 -6.30
C LEU A 157 -9.09 3.22 -5.45
N ASP A 158 -9.18 2.94 -4.14
CA ASP A 158 -10.06 3.67 -3.24
C ASP A 158 -9.58 5.13 -3.06
N ASP A 159 -8.26 5.35 -3.01
CA ASP A 159 -7.69 6.70 -2.97
C ASP A 159 -8.06 7.50 -4.22
N VAL A 160 -7.86 6.93 -5.41
CA VAL A 160 -8.21 7.59 -6.68
C VAL A 160 -9.70 7.88 -6.77
N LYS A 161 -10.56 6.92 -6.43
CA LYS A 161 -12.02 7.11 -6.45
C LYS A 161 -12.45 8.21 -5.51
N THR A 162 -11.89 8.25 -4.30
CA THR A 162 -12.23 9.27 -3.29
C THR A 162 -11.85 10.66 -3.78
N ILE A 163 -10.65 10.82 -4.34
CA ILE A 163 -10.19 12.12 -4.84
C ILE A 163 -11.03 12.55 -6.04
N ASN A 164 -11.28 11.66 -6.99
CA ASN A 164 -12.10 12.01 -8.16
C ASN A 164 -13.54 12.39 -7.77
N ALA A 165 -14.14 11.71 -6.80
CA ALA A 165 -15.45 12.09 -6.29
C ALA A 165 -15.46 13.46 -5.59
N LEU A 166 -14.37 13.80 -4.88
CA LEU A 166 -14.22 15.14 -4.29
C LEU A 166 -14.01 16.23 -5.36
N LEU A 167 -13.28 15.90 -6.44
CA LEU A 167 -13.09 16.80 -7.58
C LEU A 167 -14.42 17.06 -8.31
N GLU A 168 -15.19 16.01 -8.61
CA GLU A 168 -16.51 16.14 -9.24
C GLU A 168 -17.43 17.03 -8.41
N LYS A 169 -17.51 16.79 -7.10
CA LYS A 169 -18.32 17.61 -6.19
C LYS A 169 -17.89 19.08 -6.19
N ARG A 170 -16.58 19.34 -6.14
CA ARG A 170 -16.06 20.71 -6.16
C ARG A 170 -16.35 21.42 -7.48
N GLN A 171 -16.25 20.72 -8.61
CA GLN A 171 -16.62 21.25 -9.91
C GLN A 171 -18.10 21.61 -9.97
N GLU A 172 -18.98 20.76 -9.46
CA GLU A 172 -20.42 21.05 -9.37
C GLU A 172 -20.71 22.29 -8.52
N GLU A 173 -20.02 22.44 -7.38
CA GLU A 173 -20.13 23.63 -6.52
C GLU A 173 -19.69 24.92 -7.24
N LEU A 174 -18.55 24.87 -7.96
CA LEU A 174 -18.05 26.01 -8.74
C LEU A 174 -18.98 26.37 -9.92
N PHE A 175 -19.63 25.40 -10.55
CA PHE A 175 -20.62 25.67 -11.61
C PHE A 175 -21.89 26.33 -11.06
N GLN A 176 -22.36 25.90 -9.88
CA GLN A 176 -23.54 26.49 -9.23
C GLN A 176 -23.28 27.93 -8.76
N GLU A 177 -22.10 28.20 -8.18
CA GLU A 177 -21.72 29.57 -7.78
C GLU A 177 -21.65 30.54 -8.98
N ASN A 178 -21.28 30.06 -10.18
CA ASN A 178 -21.24 30.86 -11.39
C ASN A 178 -22.65 31.06 -12.02
N GLU A 179 -23.62 30.18 -11.77
CA GLU A 179 -25.01 30.33 -12.27
C GLU A 179 -25.84 31.26 -11.39
N ASP A 180 -25.59 31.35 -10.10
CA ASP A 180 -26.35 32.19 -9.15
C ASP A 180 -25.93 33.68 -9.20
N GLY A 181 -25.02 34.07 -10.08
CA GLY A 181 -24.87 35.38 -10.67
C GLY A 181 -24.72 36.56 -9.69
N ASP A 182 -24.19 36.39 -8.50
CA ASP A 182 -23.68 37.48 -7.72
C ASP A 182 -22.21 37.75 -8.15
N GLU A 183 -22.00 38.81 -8.90
CA GLU A 183 -20.71 39.43 -9.07
C GLU A 183 -20.22 39.90 -7.68
N VAL A 184 -19.82 38.97 -6.84
CA VAL A 184 -18.91 39.29 -5.75
C VAL A 184 -17.61 39.59 -6.43
N GLY A 185 -17.35 40.89 -6.61
CA GLY A 185 -16.08 41.38 -7.11
C GLY A 185 -14.97 40.81 -6.25
N GLU A 186 -14.43 39.68 -6.67
CA GLU A 186 -13.20 39.13 -6.09
C GLU A 186 -12.17 40.24 -6.17
N LYS A 187 -11.79 40.79 -5.03
CA LYS A 187 -10.64 41.66 -4.93
C LYS A 187 -9.46 40.86 -5.48
N SER A 188 -9.06 41.17 -6.71
CA SER A 188 -7.86 40.59 -7.31
C SER A 188 -6.69 40.84 -6.36
N VAL A 189 -6.26 39.81 -5.69
CA VAL A 189 -5.11 39.83 -4.78
C VAL A 189 -3.88 39.62 -5.63
N THR A 190 -3.10 40.63 -5.84
CA THR A 190 -1.86 40.51 -6.60
C THR A 190 -0.71 40.17 -5.65
N VAL A 191 0.03 39.12 -5.96
CA VAL A 191 1.23 38.69 -5.25
C VAL A 191 2.46 38.88 -6.13
N VAL A 192 3.54 39.37 -5.53
CA VAL A 192 4.83 39.54 -6.20
C VAL A 192 5.75 38.38 -5.84
N ILE A 193 6.15 37.58 -6.82
CA ILE A 193 7.14 36.51 -6.67
C ILE A 193 8.48 37.03 -7.18
N GLU A 194 9.43 37.25 -6.26
CA GLU A 194 10.74 37.81 -6.58
C GLU A 194 11.79 36.69 -6.76
N GLY A 195 12.43 36.66 -7.91
CA GLY A 195 13.56 35.78 -8.20
C GLY A 195 14.91 36.43 -7.87
N LEU A 196 15.95 35.64 -7.77
CA LEU A 196 17.33 36.10 -7.62
C LEU A 196 17.81 36.68 -8.96
N GLY A 197 18.11 38.00 -9.00
CA GLY A 197 18.63 38.71 -10.18
C GLY A 197 17.94 40.06 -10.37
N GLN A 198 18.60 41.01 -11.12
CA GLN A 198 18.01 42.33 -11.38
C GLN A 198 16.75 42.18 -12.26
N GLY A 199 15.60 42.59 -11.74
CA GLY A 199 14.34 42.67 -12.47
C GLY A 199 13.57 41.36 -12.64
N ALA A 200 14.04 40.25 -12.03
CA ALA A 200 13.36 38.95 -12.10
C ALA A 200 12.21 38.88 -11.07
N ARG A 201 11.05 39.45 -11.45
CA ARG A 201 9.82 39.41 -10.63
C ARG A 201 8.62 39.04 -11.50
N LEU A 202 7.68 38.33 -10.93
CA LEU A 202 6.37 38.07 -11.49
C LEU A 202 5.31 38.63 -10.55
N GLU A 203 4.49 39.53 -11.08
CA GLU A 203 3.33 40.08 -10.39
C GLU A 203 2.08 39.38 -10.94
N ILE A 204 1.39 38.62 -10.11
CA ILE A 204 0.32 37.73 -10.54
C ILE A 204 -0.75 37.58 -9.47
N ASP A 205 -1.98 37.35 -9.89
CA ASP A 205 -3.02 36.85 -9.03
C ASP A 205 -2.81 35.32 -8.85
N PRO A 206 -2.64 34.85 -7.60
CA PRO A 206 -2.43 33.42 -7.33
C PRO A 206 -3.54 32.50 -7.84
N SER A 207 -4.77 33.04 -8.00
CA SER A 207 -5.89 32.28 -8.58
C SER A 207 -5.63 31.86 -10.02
N ASN A 208 -4.79 32.59 -10.76
CA ASN A 208 -4.42 32.30 -12.14
C ASN A 208 -3.25 31.28 -12.27
N ILE A 209 -2.57 30.95 -11.18
CA ILE A 209 -1.49 29.94 -11.21
C ILE A 209 -2.10 28.57 -11.42
N LEU A 210 -1.62 27.84 -12.43
CA LEU A 210 -1.99 26.44 -12.67
C LEU A 210 -1.08 25.50 -11.88
N TYR A 211 0.21 25.64 -12.06
CA TYR A 211 1.24 24.88 -11.32
C TYR A 211 2.59 25.59 -11.31
N VAL A 212 3.45 25.15 -10.42
CA VAL A 212 4.86 25.54 -10.37
C VAL A 212 5.73 24.30 -10.40
N GLU A 213 6.72 24.28 -11.30
CA GLU A 213 7.69 23.19 -11.45
C GLU A 213 9.09 23.63 -11.01
N SER A 214 9.75 22.83 -10.20
CA SER A 214 11.14 23.05 -9.82
C SER A 214 12.09 22.53 -10.89
N MET A 215 12.95 23.38 -11.41
CA MET A 215 13.95 23.09 -12.43
C MET A 215 15.36 23.46 -11.92
N ALA A 216 15.95 22.58 -11.14
CA ALA A 216 17.24 22.78 -10.46
C ALA A 216 17.24 24.04 -9.57
N ASN A 217 17.87 25.12 -10.01
CA ASN A 217 17.95 26.41 -9.31
C ASN A 217 16.87 27.41 -9.75
N TYR A 218 15.94 26.97 -10.59
CA TYR A 218 14.86 27.77 -11.13
C TYR A 218 13.52 27.13 -10.80
N ALA A 219 12.48 27.94 -10.84
CA ALA A 219 11.11 27.47 -10.84
C ALA A 219 10.40 28.02 -12.09
N ASP A 220 9.71 27.14 -12.79
CA ASP A 220 8.83 27.47 -13.89
C ASP A 220 7.40 27.60 -13.37
N ILE A 221 6.83 28.79 -13.52
CA ILE A 221 5.47 29.12 -13.08
C ILE A 221 4.59 29.12 -14.30
N CYS A 222 3.64 28.18 -14.34
CA CYS A 222 2.62 28.06 -15.38
C CYS A 222 1.33 28.73 -14.88
N TYR A 223 0.80 29.67 -15.66
CA TYR A 223 -0.36 30.47 -15.27
C TYR A 223 -1.20 30.90 -16.47
N ILE A 224 -2.43 31.33 -16.21
CA ILE A 224 -3.35 31.89 -17.21
C ILE A 224 -3.19 33.42 -17.23
N SER A 225 -3.00 33.95 -18.43
CA SER A 225 -3.02 35.41 -18.68
C SER A 225 -3.68 35.67 -20.02
N GLU A 226 -4.67 36.53 -20.04
CA GLU A 226 -5.43 36.88 -21.28
C GLU A 226 -6.03 35.65 -21.97
N ASN A 227 -6.53 34.65 -21.18
CA ASN A 227 -7.07 33.35 -21.64
C ASN A 227 -6.03 32.43 -22.31
N GLU A 228 -4.75 32.73 -22.17
CA GLU A 228 -3.68 31.88 -22.67
C GLU A 228 -2.83 31.33 -21.53
N THR A 229 -2.35 30.10 -21.67
CA THR A 229 -1.38 29.50 -20.76
C THR A 229 0.00 30.10 -21.04
N ARG A 230 0.59 30.73 -20.03
CA ARG A 230 1.93 31.33 -20.08
C ARG A 230 2.87 30.72 -19.05
N HIS A 231 4.15 30.80 -19.34
CA HIS A 231 5.23 30.30 -18.51
C HIS A 231 6.20 31.39 -18.17
N THR A 232 6.59 31.49 -16.90
CA THR A 232 7.67 32.40 -16.46
C THR A 232 8.64 31.61 -15.58
N THR A 233 9.91 31.61 -15.99
CA THR A 233 10.97 30.94 -15.24
C THR A 233 11.72 31.97 -14.38
N LEU A 234 11.73 31.75 -13.07
CA LEU A 234 12.44 32.57 -12.10
C LEU A 234 13.54 31.78 -11.39
N ARG A 235 14.63 32.47 -11.06
CA ARG A 235 15.69 31.86 -10.23
C ARG A 235 15.27 31.94 -8.75
N ILE A 236 14.46 31.01 -8.32
CA ILE A 236 13.88 30.92 -6.99
C ILE A 236 13.64 29.45 -6.65
N THR A 237 13.65 29.11 -5.38
CA THR A 237 13.36 27.73 -4.96
C THR A 237 11.86 27.52 -4.80
N LEU A 238 11.41 26.28 -5.02
CA LEU A 238 10.01 25.91 -4.80
C LEU A 238 9.55 26.16 -3.35
N LYS A 239 10.48 26.03 -2.38
CA LYS A 239 10.20 26.32 -0.97
C LYS A 239 9.85 27.79 -0.75
N GLN A 240 10.61 28.71 -1.33
CA GLN A 240 10.35 30.15 -1.23
C GLN A 240 9.01 30.52 -1.88
N ILE A 241 8.70 29.96 -3.06
CA ILE A 241 7.39 30.18 -3.70
C ILE A 241 6.26 29.67 -2.81
N LYS A 242 6.43 28.47 -2.22
CA LYS A 242 5.45 27.90 -1.30
C LYS A 242 5.23 28.79 -0.07
N GLU A 243 6.29 29.39 0.47
CA GLU A 243 6.20 30.33 1.59
C GLU A 243 5.47 31.62 1.17
N THR A 244 5.77 32.15 -0.02
CA THR A 244 5.08 33.36 -0.58
C THR A 244 3.59 33.12 -0.83
N LEU A 245 3.22 31.88 -1.20
CA LEU A 245 1.84 31.51 -1.52
C LEU A 245 1.14 30.76 -0.36
N SER A 246 1.69 30.78 0.86
CA SER A 246 1.19 30.04 2.02
C SER A 246 -0.23 30.43 2.45
N ASP A 247 -0.63 31.66 2.20
CA ASP A 247 -1.95 32.19 2.57
C ASP A 247 -3.07 31.69 1.64
N PHE A 248 -2.70 31.08 0.53
CA PHE A 248 -3.64 30.54 -0.47
C PHE A 248 -3.76 29.02 -0.34
N GLY A 249 -4.72 28.54 0.47
CA GLY A 249 -4.92 27.13 0.78
C GLY A 249 -5.16 26.23 -0.44
N TYR A 250 -5.57 26.79 -1.56
CA TYR A 250 -5.76 26.06 -2.82
C TYR A 250 -4.44 25.81 -3.59
N ILE A 251 -3.31 26.43 -3.21
CA ILE A 251 -1.98 26.13 -3.76
C ILE A 251 -1.31 25.08 -2.88
N VAL A 252 -1.24 23.86 -3.34
CA VAL A 252 -0.74 22.72 -2.56
C VAL A 252 0.47 22.04 -3.19
N GLN A 253 1.32 21.48 -2.36
CA GLN A 253 2.46 20.69 -2.84
C GLN A 253 2.05 19.26 -3.10
N CYS A 254 1.95 18.84 -4.36
CA CYS A 254 1.62 17.48 -4.77
C CYS A 254 2.84 16.56 -4.89
N HIS A 255 4.02 17.13 -5.16
CA HIS A 255 5.27 16.41 -5.31
C HIS A 255 6.44 17.27 -4.84
N ARG A 256 7.61 16.66 -4.54
CA ARG A 256 8.82 17.42 -4.13
C ARG A 256 9.24 18.50 -5.13
N GLY A 257 8.86 18.35 -6.38
CA GLY A 257 9.18 19.29 -7.45
C GLY A 257 7.99 20.06 -8.00
N PHE A 258 6.78 19.93 -7.43
CA PHE A 258 5.57 20.57 -7.97
C PHE A 258 4.67 21.15 -6.87
N LEU A 259 4.21 22.40 -7.10
CA LEU A 259 3.02 22.98 -6.48
C LEU A 259 1.91 23.02 -7.53
N ILE A 260 0.68 22.82 -7.12
CA ILE A 260 -0.50 22.89 -8.00
C ILE A 260 -1.58 23.77 -7.39
N ASN A 261 -2.38 24.36 -8.22
CA ASN A 261 -3.65 24.93 -7.83
C ASN A 261 -4.73 23.85 -7.94
N ILE A 262 -5.31 23.49 -6.80
CA ILE A 262 -6.29 22.40 -6.71
C ILE A 262 -7.57 22.70 -7.50
N ASN A 263 -7.89 23.99 -7.71
CA ASN A 263 -9.07 24.41 -8.45
C ASN A 263 -9.01 24.07 -9.94
N PHE A 264 -7.82 23.85 -10.49
CA PHE A 264 -7.62 23.45 -11.88
C PHE A 264 -7.43 21.94 -12.07
N VAL A 265 -7.53 21.15 -11.02
CA VAL A 265 -7.40 19.69 -11.15
C VAL A 265 -8.67 19.11 -11.75
N GLU A 266 -8.53 18.44 -12.90
CA GLU A 266 -9.60 17.77 -13.61
C GLU A 266 -9.80 16.33 -13.09
N SER A 267 -8.71 15.57 -12.98
CA SER A 267 -8.79 14.18 -12.55
C SER A 267 -7.46 13.68 -11.99
N MET A 268 -7.54 12.57 -11.25
CA MET A 268 -6.39 11.83 -10.75
C MET A 268 -6.41 10.38 -11.25
N THR A 269 -5.25 9.89 -11.66
CA THR A 269 -5.04 8.49 -12.09
C THR A 269 -3.93 7.83 -11.27
N ALA A 270 -4.05 6.51 -11.08
CA ALA A 270 -2.99 5.73 -10.46
C ALA A 270 -1.81 5.58 -11.43
N HIS A 271 -0.60 5.84 -10.95
CA HIS A 271 0.63 5.65 -11.70
C HIS A 271 1.72 5.09 -10.77
N ASN A 272 2.41 4.05 -11.19
CA ASN A 272 3.42 3.41 -10.35
C ASN A 272 4.81 4.04 -10.60
N PRO A 273 5.46 4.65 -9.58
CA PRO A 273 5.07 4.74 -8.18
C PRO A 273 4.30 6.03 -7.86
N GLY A 274 3.03 5.96 -7.46
CA GLY A 274 2.25 7.13 -6.99
C GLY A 274 1.03 7.41 -7.84
N TYR A 275 0.76 8.68 -8.12
CA TYR A 275 -0.41 9.13 -8.88
C TYR A 275 -0.01 10.23 -9.87
N GLN A 276 -0.87 10.48 -10.83
CA GLN A 276 -0.76 11.60 -11.77
C GLN A 276 -2.05 12.41 -11.75
N LEU A 277 -1.89 13.73 -11.81
CA LEU A 277 -3.00 14.68 -11.94
C LEU A 277 -3.03 15.23 -13.35
N GLN A 278 -4.24 15.33 -13.89
CA GLN A 278 -4.54 16.11 -15.07
C GLN A 278 -5.10 17.46 -14.64
N LEU A 279 -4.57 18.53 -15.19
CA LEU A 279 -5.09 19.90 -15.00
C LEU A 279 -5.84 20.36 -16.24
N PHE A 280 -6.89 21.15 -16.04
CA PHE A 280 -7.61 21.81 -17.13
C PHE A 280 -6.65 22.72 -17.94
N GLY A 281 -6.69 22.56 -19.26
CA GLY A 281 -5.87 23.36 -20.17
C GLY A 281 -4.38 23.04 -20.17
N VAL A 282 -3.93 21.98 -19.52
CA VAL A 282 -2.54 21.55 -19.47
C VAL A 282 -2.41 20.15 -20.04
N GLU A 283 -1.60 19.96 -21.09
CA GLU A 283 -1.37 18.63 -21.66
C GLU A 283 -0.50 17.72 -20.76
N LYS A 284 0.37 18.34 -19.96
CA LYS A 284 1.31 17.64 -19.10
C LYS A 284 0.61 17.08 -17.86
N GLN A 285 0.74 15.76 -17.64
CA GLN A 285 0.35 15.14 -16.39
C GLN A 285 1.37 15.41 -15.29
N LEU A 286 0.90 15.80 -14.11
CA LEU A 286 1.76 16.17 -12.99
C LEU A 286 1.85 15.05 -11.97
N PRO A 287 3.06 14.68 -11.51
CA PRO A 287 3.22 13.59 -10.57
C PRO A 287 2.76 13.96 -9.16
N VAL A 288 2.14 13.02 -8.47
CA VAL A 288 1.79 13.12 -7.05
C VAL A 288 2.53 12.04 -6.27
N SER A 289 3.20 12.43 -5.21
CA SER A 289 3.80 11.46 -4.31
C SER A 289 2.73 10.85 -3.40
N ARG A 290 2.88 9.56 -3.07
CA ARG A 290 1.95 8.88 -2.13
C ARG A 290 1.84 9.59 -0.78
N ALA A 291 2.92 10.22 -0.32
CA ALA A 291 2.95 10.97 0.93
C ALA A 291 2.08 12.24 0.90
N ASN A 292 1.81 12.80 -0.28
CA ASN A 292 1.06 14.05 -0.43
C ASN A 292 -0.42 13.82 -0.77
N ASN A 293 -0.87 12.56 -0.84
CA ASN A 293 -2.29 12.25 -1.07
C ASN A 293 -3.22 12.87 -0.04
N ASP A 294 -2.83 12.78 1.23
CA ASP A 294 -3.65 13.32 2.33
C ASP A 294 -3.73 14.85 2.26
N VAL A 295 -2.66 15.51 1.79
CA VAL A 295 -2.64 16.97 1.56
C VAL A 295 -3.66 17.37 0.49
N ILE A 296 -3.70 16.63 -0.62
CA ILE A 296 -4.67 16.89 -1.70
C ILE A 296 -6.10 16.63 -1.22
N LYS A 297 -6.33 15.53 -0.50
CA LYS A 297 -7.65 15.23 0.08
C LYS A 297 -8.13 16.33 1.03
N SER A 298 -7.25 16.82 1.91
CA SER A 298 -7.56 17.91 2.84
C SER A 298 -7.91 19.18 2.09
N ALA A 299 -7.08 19.57 1.11
CA ALA A 299 -7.32 20.79 0.32
C ALA A 299 -8.63 20.73 -0.50
N LEU A 300 -9.05 19.55 -0.95
CA LEU A 300 -10.34 19.36 -1.62
C LEU A 300 -11.53 19.37 -0.64
N SER A 301 -11.31 19.07 0.64
CA SER A 301 -12.35 19.00 1.67
C SER A 301 -12.52 20.31 2.45
N GLU A 302 -11.54 21.20 2.40
CA GLU A 302 -11.61 22.53 3.03
C GLU A 302 -12.40 23.48 2.12
N LYS A 303 -13.47 24.09 2.70
CA LYS A 303 -14.30 25.11 2.06
C LYS A 303 -13.65 26.49 2.21
#